data_03c47d05a7a7cd7065563e402d70ea85
#
_entry.id   03c47d05a7a7cd7065563e402d70ea85
#
_cell.length_a   1.000
_cell.length_b   1.000
_cell.length_c   1.000
_cell.angle_alpha   90.00
_cell.angle_beta   90.00
_cell.angle_gamma   90.00
#
_symmetry.space_group_name_H-M   'P 1'
#
loop_
_entity.id
_entity.type
_entity.pdbx_description
1 polymer ?
#
loop_
_entity_poly.entity_id
_entity_poly.type
_entity_poly.pdbx_seq_one_letter_code
_entity_poly.pdbx_strand_id
1 'polypeptide(L)'
;MKKIDFHVHHHNAVTVKEAIAYFRDMMERKGYCGICVQSFLHHRGNFYPDGNQIAMEIAEGLPDSYAFAGLDHNRDFVEQTKEYMAQGFRGIKLLEGKPSEWRANGGLNYGDPRFDAFFAYCEAEQIPILIHNNDPLVNWDITKADARAIEQGWVYDETVPSQEWFFEQLENALLAHPNLRVALAHFGFYADNLPRAERLMEACPNLYMDITPAICIFPELSRTPEASENFFRKYHTRIFYGTDADSALVGFAREYNDLKTTIITHFLEGDTPKDIEGRWIHPIRLEREMLENIYYNNAMRFMEREP
;
A
#
# COMPACT_ATOMS: atom_id res chain seq x y z
N MET A 1 21.16 8.75 -2.30
CA MET A 1 20.45 7.47 -2.39
C MET A 1 19.25 7.67 -3.28
N LYS A 2 18.99 6.78 -4.27
CA LYS A 2 17.76 6.86 -5.06
C LYS A 2 16.57 6.50 -4.18
N LYS A 3 15.42 7.16 -4.41
CA LYS A 3 14.14 6.85 -3.76
C LYS A 3 13.03 6.82 -4.80
N ILE A 4 12.15 5.84 -4.72
CA ILE A 4 10.88 5.80 -5.43
C ILE A 4 9.76 5.72 -4.40
N ASP A 5 8.71 6.54 -4.56
CA ASP A 5 7.51 6.39 -3.76
C ASP A 5 6.61 5.35 -4.42
N PHE A 6 6.62 4.13 -3.87
CA PHE A 6 5.90 3.00 -4.47
C PHE A 6 4.37 3.11 -4.34
N HIS A 7 3.86 3.98 -3.47
CA HIS A 7 2.43 4.00 -3.19
C HIS A 7 1.90 5.44 -3.07
N VAL A 8 1.39 5.96 -4.19
CA VAL A 8 0.67 7.23 -4.23
C VAL A 8 -0.67 7.06 -4.94
N HIS A 9 -1.61 7.94 -4.64
CA HIS A 9 -2.95 7.95 -5.23
C HIS A 9 -3.27 9.26 -5.91
N HIS A 10 -4.16 9.20 -6.89
CA HIS A 10 -4.79 10.38 -7.47
C HIS A 10 -6.16 10.59 -6.82
N HIS A 11 -6.42 11.81 -6.40
CA HIS A 11 -7.75 12.22 -5.92
C HIS A 11 -8.54 12.87 -7.06
N ASN A 12 -9.77 12.39 -7.31
CA ASN A 12 -10.61 12.84 -8.42
C ASN A 12 -11.11 14.30 -8.32
N ALA A 13 -10.77 15.01 -7.24
CA ALA A 13 -11.08 16.44 -7.08
C ALA A 13 -10.14 17.36 -7.88
N VAL A 14 -9.06 16.83 -8.46
CA VAL A 14 -8.07 17.59 -9.22
C VAL A 14 -7.89 17.03 -10.63
N THR A 15 -7.49 17.87 -11.56
CA THR A 15 -7.19 17.43 -12.93
C THR A 15 -5.87 16.67 -13.01
N VAL A 16 -5.68 15.85 -14.04
CA VAL A 16 -4.42 15.15 -14.34
C VAL A 16 -3.23 16.13 -14.36
N LYS A 17 -3.39 17.29 -14.96
CA LYS A 17 -2.36 18.33 -15.04
C LYS A 17 -1.96 18.85 -13.64
N GLU A 18 -2.92 19.06 -12.76
CA GLU A 18 -2.69 19.50 -11.38
C GLU A 18 -2.03 18.38 -10.57
N ALA A 19 -2.46 17.13 -10.75
CA ALA A 19 -1.85 15.97 -10.11
C ALA A 19 -0.37 15.80 -10.52
N ILE A 20 -0.06 15.91 -11.83
CA ILE A 20 1.32 15.88 -12.33
C ILE A 20 2.16 17.00 -11.72
N ALA A 21 1.61 18.21 -11.65
CA ALA A 21 2.33 19.36 -11.04
C ALA A 21 2.61 19.13 -9.55
N TYR A 22 1.63 18.61 -8.80
CA TYR A 22 1.76 18.26 -7.40
C TYR A 22 2.82 17.18 -7.14
N PHE A 23 2.76 16.08 -7.87
CA PHE A 23 3.73 14.99 -7.71
C PHE A 23 5.14 15.40 -8.15
N ARG A 24 5.28 16.22 -9.19
CA ARG A 24 6.58 16.77 -9.61
C ARG A 24 7.20 17.63 -8.49
N ASP A 25 6.43 18.55 -7.89
CA ASP A 25 6.88 19.33 -6.72
C ASP A 25 7.26 18.42 -5.53
N MET A 26 6.47 17.39 -5.27
CA MET A 26 6.78 16.42 -4.22
C MET A 26 8.09 15.66 -4.50
N MET A 27 8.26 15.18 -5.74
CA MET A 27 9.47 14.47 -6.17
C MET A 27 10.71 15.35 -6.02
N GLU A 28 10.65 16.60 -6.47
CA GLU A 28 11.76 17.57 -6.35
C GLU A 28 12.11 17.82 -4.89
N ARG A 29 11.11 18.14 -4.05
CA ARG A 29 11.32 18.46 -2.62
C ARG A 29 11.82 17.27 -1.80
N LYS A 30 11.38 16.06 -2.10
CA LYS A 30 11.71 14.85 -1.33
C LYS A 30 12.84 14.03 -1.96
N GLY A 31 13.33 14.42 -3.14
CA GLY A 31 14.41 13.75 -3.86
C GLY A 31 13.99 12.37 -4.40
N TYR A 32 12.71 12.22 -4.81
CA TYR A 32 12.25 11.00 -5.47
C TYR A 32 12.67 11.01 -6.94
N CYS A 33 13.16 9.87 -7.43
CA CYS A 33 13.44 9.71 -8.85
C CYS A 33 12.20 9.30 -9.65
N GLY A 34 11.18 8.72 -9.02
CA GLY A 34 9.93 8.29 -9.60
C GLY A 34 8.85 8.05 -8.55
N ILE A 35 7.64 7.79 -8.99
CA ILE A 35 6.50 7.37 -8.16
C ILE A 35 5.79 6.18 -8.79
N CYS A 36 5.00 5.44 -8.01
CA CYS A 36 4.08 4.44 -8.53
C CYS A 36 2.64 4.82 -8.17
N VAL A 37 1.84 5.15 -9.17
CA VAL A 37 0.45 5.59 -9.01
C VAL A 37 -0.45 4.37 -8.91
N GLN A 38 -1.13 4.22 -7.78
CA GLN A 38 -2.07 3.14 -7.50
C GLN A 38 -3.47 3.60 -7.91
N SER A 39 -4.00 3.00 -8.97
CA SER A 39 -5.37 3.25 -9.42
C SER A 39 -6.38 2.44 -8.62
N PHE A 40 -7.63 2.88 -8.65
CA PHE A 40 -8.79 2.10 -8.29
C PHE A 40 -9.97 2.50 -9.19
N LEU A 41 -10.75 1.49 -9.61
CA LEU A 41 -11.97 1.71 -10.39
C LEU A 41 -13.20 1.74 -9.48
N HIS A 42 -13.17 1.00 -8.38
CA HIS A 42 -14.19 1.03 -7.35
C HIS A 42 -13.61 1.62 -6.06
N HIS A 43 -14.25 2.64 -5.53
CA HIS A 43 -13.84 3.25 -4.26
C HIS A 43 -15.06 3.90 -3.58
N ARG A 44 -15.31 3.53 -2.33
CA ARG A 44 -16.41 4.04 -1.51
C ARG A 44 -17.79 3.91 -2.19
N GLY A 45 -18.03 2.77 -2.83
CA GLY A 45 -19.26 2.50 -3.55
C GLY A 45 -19.45 3.26 -4.86
N ASN A 46 -18.45 4.03 -5.29
CA ASN A 46 -18.47 4.71 -6.58
C ASN A 46 -17.61 3.96 -7.60
N PHE A 47 -18.03 3.99 -8.84
CA PHE A 47 -17.26 3.49 -9.99
C PHE A 47 -16.62 4.64 -10.76
N TYR A 48 -15.32 4.55 -11.01
CA TYR A 48 -14.49 5.54 -11.71
C TYR A 48 -13.91 4.93 -12.98
N PRO A 49 -14.68 4.90 -14.09
CA PRO A 49 -14.28 4.18 -15.32
C PRO A 49 -12.96 4.64 -15.90
N ASP A 50 -12.59 5.92 -15.69
CA ASP A 50 -11.36 6.51 -16.23
C ASP A 50 -10.16 6.40 -15.26
N GLY A 51 -10.34 5.78 -14.08
CA GLY A 51 -9.34 5.75 -13.01
C GLY A 51 -7.99 5.17 -13.48
N ASN A 52 -8.01 4.07 -14.24
CA ASN A 52 -6.80 3.46 -14.77
C ASN A 52 -6.11 4.35 -15.82
N GLN A 53 -6.88 4.93 -16.73
CA GLN A 53 -6.34 5.86 -17.73
C GLN A 53 -5.68 7.07 -17.04
N ILE A 54 -6.33 7.68 -16.07
CA ILE A 54 -5.81 8.81 -15.30
C ILE A 54 -4.50 8.44 -14.59
N ALA A 55 -4.43 7.28 -13.95
CA ALA A 55 -3.21 6.82 -13.27
C ALA A 55 -2.05 6.65 -14.25
N MET A 56 -2.31 6.11 -15.45
CA MET A 56 -1.32 5.96 -16.50
C MET A 56 -0.86 7.32 -17.05
N GLU A 57 -1.76 8.24 -17.34
CA GLU A 57 -1.44 9.60 -17.82
C GLU A 57 -0.57 10.36 -16.81
N ILE A 58 -0.84 10.21 -15.50
CA ILE A 58 -0.01 10.81 -14.45
C ILE A 58 1.39 10.20 -14.45
N ALA A 59 1.49 8.87 -14.52
CA ALA A 59 2.77 8.18 -14.54
C ALA A 59 3.61 8.55 -15.77
N GLU A 60 3.01 8.60 -16.96
CA GLU A 60 3.67 9.01 -18.21
C GLU A 60 4.11 10.48 -18.19
N GLY A 61 3.41 11.35 -17.45
CA GLY A 61 3.74 12.76 -17.27
C GLY A 61 4.91 13.05 -16.34
N LEU A 62 5.51 12.01 -15.70
CA LEU A 62 6.55 12.12 -14.69
C LEU A 62 7.73 11.18 -15.02
N PRO A 63 8.98 11.57 -14.67
CA PRO A 63 10.15 10.71 -14.91
C PRO A 63 10.09 9.44 -14.07
N ASP A 64 10.57 8.31 -14.63
CA ASP A 64 10.75 7.01 -13.97
C ASP A 64 9.54 6.59 -13.10
N SER A 65 8.32 6.92 -13.58
CA SER A 65 7.08 6.68 -12.84
C SER A 65 6.23 5.59 -13.50
N TYR A 66 5.41 4.93 -12.70
CA TYR A 66 4.70 3.71 -13.06
C TYR A 66 3.25 3.77 -12.57
N ALA A 67 2.38 2.92 -13.11
CA ALA A 67 1.01 2.77 -12.67
C ALA A 67 0.64 1.30 -12.42
N PHE A 68 -0.22 1.08 -11.41
CA PHE A 68 -0.94 -0.16 -11.13
C PHE A 68 -2.41 0.05 -11.44
N ALA A 69 -3.04 -0.91 -12.14
CA ALA A 69 -4.44 -0.85 -12.53
C ALA A 69 -5.36 -1.36 -11.42
N GLY A 70 -6.53 -0.74 -11.24
CA GLY A 70 -7.64 -1.31 -10.50
C GLY A 70 -8.49 -2.26 -11.37
N LEU A 71 -9.28 -3.13 -10.76
CA LEU A 71 -10.19 -4.05 -11.46
C LEU A 71 -11.65 -3.55 -11.43
N ASP A 72 -12.36 -3.74 -12.54
CA ASP A 72 -13.82 -3.58 -12.59
C ASP A 72 -14.47 -4.88 -12.12
N HIS A 73 -15.26 -4.81 -11.06
CA HIS A 73 -15.92 -5.97 -10.45
C HIS A 73 -16.96 -6.65 -11.36
N ASN A 74 -17.39 -5.98 -12.44
CA ASN A 74 -18.38 -6.49 -13.39
C ASN A 74 -17.77 -7.21 -14.60
N ARG A 75 -16.42 -7.30 -14.65
CA ARG A 75 -15.69 -7.93 -15.76
C ARG A 75 -14.85 -9.09 -15.25
N ASP A 76 -14.44 -9.98 -16.15
CA ASP A 76 -13.49 -11.04 -15.83
C ASP A 76 -12.14 -10.46 -15.39
N PHE A 77 -11.63 -10.86 -14.22
CA PHE A 77 -10.41 -10.29 -13.63
C PHE A 77 -9.14 -10.70 -14.38
N VAL A 78 -9.11 -11.93 -14.93
CA VAL A 78 -7.96 -12.44 -15.69
C VAL A 78 -7.85 -11.70 -17.02
N GLU A 79 -8.97 -11.55 -17.74
CA GLU A 79 -8.96 -10.86 -19.04
C GLU A 79 -8.59 -9.37 -18.88
N GLN A 80 -9.13 -8.69 -17.86
CA GLN A 80 -8.73 -7.32 -17.55
C GLN A 80 -7.23 -7.21 -17.25
N THR A 81 -6.69 -8.16 -16.47
CA THR A 81 -5.27 -8.16 -16.13
C THR A 81 -4.42 -8.28 -17.38
N LYS A 82 -4.76 -9.17 -18.31
CA LYS A 82 -4.08 -9.29 -19.63
C LYS A 82 -4.10 -7.97 -20.39
N GLU A 83 -5.27 -7.33 -20.45
CA GLU A 83 -5.44 -6.03 -21.14
C GLU A 83 -4.55 -4.95 -20.52
N TYR A 84 -4.55 -4.82 -19.18
CA TYR A 84 -3.76 -3.78 -18.50
C TYR A 84 -2.25 -4.04 -18.60
N MET A 85 -1.82 -5.28 -18.51
CA MET A 85 -0.40 -5.62 -18.72
C MET A 85 0.05 -5.30 -20.16
N ALA A 86 -0.81 -5.51 -21.15
CA ALA A 86 -0.53 -5.14 -22.55
C ALA A 86 -0.49 -3.62 -22.77
N GLN A 87 -1.23 -2.85 -21.97
CA GLN A 87 -1.23 -1.38 -21.98
C GLN A 87 -0.01 -0.77 -21.25
N GLY A 88 0.81 -1.57 -20.54
CA GLY A 88 2.02 -1.08 -19.89
C GLY A 88 1.90 -0.84 -18.38
N PHE A 89 0.77 -1.18 -17.77
CA PHE A 89 0.69 -1.20 -16.31
C PHE A 89 1.71 -2.18 -15.72
N ARG A 90 2.23 -1.88 -14.54
CA ARG A 90 3.25 -2.70 -13.87
C ARG A 90 2.67 -3.74 -12.91
N GLY A 91 1.38 -3.66 -12.63
CA GLY A 91 0.69 -4.58 -11.75
C GLY A 91 -0.76 -4.18 -11.51
N ILE A 92 -1.38 -4.87 -10.57
CA ILE A 92 -2.79 -4.68 -10.18
C ILE A 92 -2.86 -4.17 -8.72
N LYS A 93 -3.71 -3.17 -8.48
CA LYS A 93 -4.07 -2.68 -7.15
C LYS A 93 -5.41 -3.24 -6.73
N LEU A 94 -5.47 -3.86 -5.55
CA LEU A 94 -6.69 -4.41 -4.95
C LEU A 94 -7.04 -3.66 -3.67
N LEU A 95 -8.35 -3.44 -3.44
CA LEU A 95 -8.92 -2.79 -2.26
C LEU A 95 -9.98 -3.66 -1.54
N GLU A 96 -10.31 -4.81 -2.06
CA GLU A 96 -11.46 -5.63 -1.65
C GLU A 96 -11.32 -6.24 -0.24
N GLY A 97 -10.10 -6.22 0.30
CA GLY A 97 -9.83 -6.55 1.70
C GLY A 97 -9.98 -5.38 2.68
N LYS A 98 -10.23 -4.14 2.17
CA LYS A 98 -10.51 -3.00 3.04
C LYS A 98 -11.96 -3.06 3.54
N PRO A 99 -12.23 -2.98 4.87
CA PRO A 99 -13.58 -3.17 5.41
C PRO A 99 -14.62 -2.20 4.86
N SER A 100 -14.23 -0.94 4.61
CA SER A 100 -15.15 0.05 4.00
C SER A 100 -15.49 -0.29 2.54
N GLU A 101 -14.54 -0.84 1.79
CA GLU A 101 -14.78 -1.27 0.41
C GLU A 101 -15.59 -2.57 0.36
N TRP A 102 -15.29 -3.52 1.26
CA TRP A 102 -16.10 -4.73 1.44
C TRP A 102 -17.58 -4.38 1.65
N ARG A 103 -17.88 -3.45 2.57
CA ARG A 103 -19.24 -2.98 2.84
C ARG A 103 -19.87 -2.30 1.62
N ALA A 104 -19.10 -1.48 0.90
CA ALA A 104 -19.59 -0.73 -0.26
C ALA A 104 -19.82 -1.61 -1.50
N ASN A 105 -19.07 -2.71 -1.63
CA ASN A 105 -19.05 -3.59 -2.81
C ASN A 105 -19.78 -4.93 -2.57
N GLY A 106 -20.77 -4.94 -1.65
CA GLY A 106 -21.63 -6.11 -1.44
C GLY A 106 -20.94 -7.34 -0.88
N GLY A 107 -19.86 -7.16 -0.11
CA GLY A 107 -19.16 -8.25 0.55
C GLY A 107 -18.06 -8.94 -0.28
N LEU A 108 -17.66 -8.35 -1.40
CA LEU A 108 -16.55 -8.88 -2.20
C LEU A 108 -15.25 -8.91 -1.39
N ASN A 109 -14.58 -10.05 -1.38
CA ASN A 109 -13.35 -10.27 -0.62
C ASN A 109 -12.49 -11.34 -1.30
N TYR A 110 -11.27 -11.57 -0.80
CA TYR A 110 -10.29 -12.48 -1.42
C TYR A 110 -10.65 -13.97 -1.33
N GLY A 111 -11.69 -14.36 -0.60
CA GLY A 111 -12.29 -15.71 -0.64
C GLY A 111 -13.32 -15.91 -1.76
N ASP A 112 -13.65 -14.89 -2.57
CA ASP A 112 -14.53 -15.03 -3.72
C ASP A 112 -13.85 -15.87 -4.83
N PRO A 113 -14.53 -16.84 -5.47
CA PRO A 113 -13.94 -17.71 -6.50
C PRO A 113 -13.32 -16.96 -7.70
N ARG A 114 -13.75 -15.73 -7.98
CA ARG A 114 -13.14 -14.90 -9.04
C ARG A 114 -11.70 -14.55 -8.71
N PHE A 115 -11.37 -14.36 -7.43
CA PHE A 115 -10.00 -14.10 -7.00
C PHE A 115 -9.11 -15.33 -7.05
N ASP A 116 -9.64 -16.55 -6.84
CA ASP A 116 -8.84 -17.77 -6.97
C ASP A 116 -8.27 -17.92 -8.39
N ALA A 117 -9.11 -17.79 -9.42
CA ALA A 117 -8.67 -17.82 -10.82
C ALA A 117 -7.70 -16.67 -11.16
N PHE A 118 -7.95 -15.48 -10.63
CA PHE A 118 -7.09 -14.30 -10.82
C PHE A 118 -5.72 -14.51 -10.13
N PHE A 119 -5.68 -14.97 -8.88
CA PHE A 119 -4.43 -15.22 -8.18
C PHE A 119 -3.62 -16.33 -8.83
N ALA A 120 -4.28 -17.44 -9.26
CA ALA A 120 -3.62 -18.50 -10.00
C ALA A 120 -2.96 -18.00 -11.30
N TYR A 121 -3.67 -17.15 -12.05
CA TYR A 121 -3.13 -16.51 -13.25
C TYR A 121 -1.94 -15.58 -12.93
N CYS A 122 -2.10 -14.70 -11.93
CA CYS A 122 -1.05 -13.76 -11.54
C CYS A 122 0.19 -14.48 -10.97
N GLU A 123 0.00 -15.60 -10.25
CA GLU A 123 1.10 -16.43 -9.77
C GLU A 123 1.86 -17.07 -10.93
N ALA A 124 1.16 -17.65 -11.91
CA ALA A 124 1.78 -18.28 -13.08
C ALA A 124 2.58 -17.28 -13.94
N GLU A 125 2.01 -16.10 -14.15
CA GLU A 125 2.61 -15.04 -14.99
C GLU A 125 3.49 -14.06 -14.19
N GLN A 126 3.66 -14.29 -12.88
CA GLN A 126 4.42 -13.44 -11.97
C GLN A 126 4.03 -11.95 -12.06
N ILE A 127 2.72 -11.69 -12.15
CA ILE A 127 2.18 -10.33 -12.21
C ILE A 127 2.19 -9.71 -10.81
N PRO A 128 2.79 -8.51 -10.63
CA PRO A 128 2.80 -7.84 -9.35
C PRO A 128 1.40 -7.40 -8.90
N ILE A 129 1.07 -7.64 -7.62
CA ILE A 129 -0.19 -7.19 -7.02
C ILE A 129 0.11 -6.38 -5.77
N LEU A 130 -0.52 -5.21 -5.60
CA LEU A 130 -0.55 -4.48 -4.35
C LEU A 130 -1.93 -4.61 -3.71
N ILE A 131 -2.00 -5.22 -2.55
CA ILE A 131 -3.24 -5.49 -1.82
C ILE A 131 -3.37 -4.54 -0.62
N HIS A 132 -4.49 -3.82 -0.54
CA HIS A 132 -4.95 -3.23 0.72
C HIS A 132 -5.86 -4.24 1.41
N ASN A 133 -5.47 -4.66 2.58
CA ASN A 133 -6.28 -5.54 3.42
C ASN A 133 -6.40 -4.94 4.81
N ASN A 134 -7.60 -4.97 5.36
CA ASN A 134 -7.86 -4.50 6.72
C ASN A 134 -7.80 -2.96 6.93
N ASP A 135 -7.96 -2.57 8.17
CA ASP A 135 -7.76 -1.22 8.74
C ASP A 135 -7.30 -1.36 10.20
N PRO A 136 -6.84 -0.29 10.87
CA PRO A 136 -6.43 -0.36 12.27
C PRO A 136 -7.54 -0.91 13.19
N LEU A 137 -7.19 -1.78 14.13
CA LEU A 137 -8.16 -2.42 15.05
C LEU A 137 -9.04 -1.41 15.81
N VAL A 138 -8.51 -0.23 16.11
CA VAL A 138 -9.26 0.86 16.77
C VAL A 138 -10.49 1.31 15.99
N ASN A 139 -10.56 1.04 14.70
CA ASN A 139 -11.69 1.40 13.85
C ASN A 139 -12.95 0.54 14.11
N TRP A 140 -12.82 -0.58 14.84
CA TRP A 140 -13.96 -1.38 15.33
C TRP A 140 -14.49 -0.90 16.70
N ASP A 141 -13.98 0.23 17.19
CA ASP A 141 -14.44 0.85 18.43
C ASP A 141 -14.57 2.37 18.24
N ILE A 142 -15.80 2.85 18.04
CA ILE A 142 -16.07 4.27 17.80
C ILE A 142 -15.54 5.20 18.91
N THR A 143 -15.37 4.66 20.13
CA THR A 143 -14.84 5.45 21.26
C THR A 143 -13.33 5.63 21.19
N LYS A 144 -12.64 4.88 20.36
CA LYS A 144 -11.18 4.89 20.15
C LYS A 144 -10.77 5.38 18.78
N ALA A 145 -11.70 5.31 17.80
CA ALA A 145 -11.44 5.77 16.44
C ALA A 145 -11.12 7.28 16.43
N ASP A 146 -10.14 7.67 15.63
CA ASP A 146 -9.80 9.08 15.48
C ASP A 146 -10.85 9.85 14.65
N ALA A 147 -10.81 11.18 14.74
CA ALA A 147 -11.78 12.05 14.06
C ALA A 147 -11.79 11.83 12.53
N ARG A 148 -10.62 11.54 11.94
CA ARG A 148 -10.51 11.27 10.51
C ARG A 148 -11.16 9.95 10.14
N ALA A 149 -10.95 8.89 10.92
CA ALA A 149 -11.60 7.61 10.68
C ALA A 149 -13.13 7.74 10.73
N ILE A 150 -13.65 8.54 11.67
CA ILE A 150 -15.08 8.84 11.77
C ILE A 150 -15.58 9.61 10.54
N GLU A 151 -14.90 10.68 10.17
CA GLU A 151 -15.24 11.51 9.00
C GLU A 151 -15.23 10.71 7.69
N GLN A 152 -14.26 9.81 7.56
CA GLN A 152 -14.07 9.01 6.36
C GLN A 152 -14.98 7.76 6.32
N GLY A 153 -15.77 7.50 7.36
CA GLY A 153 -16.62 6.31 7.44
C GLY A 153 -15.84 5.00 7.63
N TRP A 154 -14.64 5.08 8.22
CA TRP A 154 -13.79 3.93 8.55
C TRP A 154 -14.02 3.43 9.98
N VAL A 155 -15.23 3.58 10.48
CA VAL A 155 -15.65 3.00 11.75
C VAL A 155 -16.60 1.84 11.45
N TYR A 156 -16.39 0.73 12.10
CA TYR A 156 -17.02 -0.56 11.80
C TYR A 156 -17.79 -1.06 13.01
N ASP A 157 -19.03 -1.51 12.76
CA ASP A 157 -19.94 -2.11 13.71
C ASP A 157 -20.16 -3.60 13.39
N GLU A 158 -21.11 -4.23 14.04
CA GLU A 158 -21.46 -5.64 13.87
C GLU A 158 -21.93 -6.03 12.46
N THR A 159 -22.19 -5.07 11.57
CA THR A 159 -22.56 -5.33 10.17
C THR A 159 -21.34 -5.58 9.28
N VAL A 160 -20.14 -5.26 9.78
CA VAL A 160 -18.87 -5.51 9.10
C VAL A 160 -18.14 -6.63 9.83
N PRO A 161 -17.57 -7.63 9.12
CA PRO A 161 -16.77 -8.67 9.74
C PRO A 161 -15.66 -8.13 10.65
N SER A 162 -15.18 -8.94 11.57
CA SER A 162 -14.08 -8.57 12.44
C SER A 162 -12.77 -8.38 11.65
N GLN A 163 -11.83 -7.63 12.23
CA GLN A 163 -10.48 -7.51 11.67
C GLN A 163 -9.84 -8.88 11.41
N GLU A 164 -10.02 -9.83 12.34
CA GLU A 164 -9.50 -11.19 12.21
C GLU A 164 -10.05 -11.91 10.97
N TRP A 165 -11.34 -11.77 10.69
CA TRP A 165 -11.94 -12.35 9.49
C TRP A 165 -11.26 -11.86 8.19
N PHE A 166 -10.94 -10.56 8.09
CA PHE A 166 -10.23 -10.02 6.92
C PHE A 166 -8.80 -10.58 6.83
N PHE A 167 -8.11 -10.77 7.94
CA PHE A 167 -6.82 -11.45 7.96
C PHE A 167 -6.93 -12.88 7.46
N GLU A 168 -7.91 -13.64 7.95
CA GLU A 168 -8.14 -15.04 7.52
C GLU A 168 -8.41 -15.15 6.02
N GLN A 169 -9.24 -14.26 5.44
CA GLN A 169 -9.50 -14.27 4.01
C GLN A 169 -8.22 -14.03 3.19
N LEU A 170 -7.43 -13.04 3.56
CA LEU A 170 -6.17 -12.76 2.88
C LEU A 170 -5.16 -13.90 3.05
N GLU A 171 -4.92 -14.35 4.27
CA GLU A 171 -3.93 -15.38 4.57
C GLU A 171 -4.27 -16.71 3.87
N ASN A 172 -5.54 -17.11 3.86
CA ASN A 172 -5.98 -18.29 3.13
C ASN A 172 -5.71 -18.18 1.62
N ALA A 173 -5.99 -17.01 1.02
CA ALA A 173 -5.70 -16.77 -0.39
C ALA A 173 -4.19 -16.82 -0.68
N LEU A 174 -3.36 -16.20 0.16
CA LEU A 174 -1.90 -16.20 -0.02
C LEU A 174 -1.29 -17.59 0.20
N LEU A 175 -1.79 -18.37 1.15
CA LEU A 175 -1.31 -19.72 1.40
C LEU A 175 -1.76 -20.73 0.30
N ALA A 176 -2.87 -20.45 -0.39
CA ALA A 176 -3.27 -21.19 -1.56
C ALA A 176 -2.40 -20.88 -2.80
N HIS A 177 -1.82 -19.67 -2.85
CA HIS A 177 -0.96 -19.16 -3.94
C HIS A 177 0.39 -18.67 -3.40
N PRO A 178 1.24 -19.52 -2.81
CA PRO A 178 2.40 -19.09 -2.04
C PRO A 178 3.52 -18.41 -2.85
N ASN A 179 3.53 -18.61 -4.18
CA ASN A 179 4.52 -17.98 -5.06
C ASN A 179 4.01 -16.69 -5.73
N LEU A 180 2.82 -16.25 -5.35
CA LEU A 180 2.23 -14.99 -5.86
C LEU A 180 3.17 -13.82 -5.56
N ARG A 181 3.45 -13.00 -6.57
CA ARG A 181 4.23 -11.75 -6.40
C ARG A 181 3.32 -10.66 -5.86
N VAL A 182 3.27 -10.52 -4.55
CA VAL A 182 2.30 -9.66 -3.86
C VAL A 182 2.97 -8.75 -2.84
N ALA A 183 2.50 -7.52 -2.76
CA ALA A 183 2.83 -6.58 -1.70
C ALA A 183 1.59 -6.25 -0.87
N LEU A 184 1.73 -6.18 0.44
CA LEU A 184 0.67 -5.73 1.34
C LEU A 184 0.88 -4.25 1.64
N ALA A 185 -0.12 -3.43 1.29
CA ALA A 185 -0.18 -2.04 1.68
C ALA A 185 -0.28 -1.91 3.21
N HIS A 186 0.28 -0.82 3.75
CA HIS A 186 0.15 -0.48 5.17
C HIS A 186 0.72 -1.56 6.11
N PHE A 187 1.84 -2.18 5.70
CA PHE A 187 2.45 -3.30 6.43
C PHE A 187 1.48 -4.48 6.65
N GLY A 188 0.43 -4.58 5.81
CA GLY A 188 -0.68 -5.51 5.98
C GLY A 188 -1.46 -5.33 7.29
N PHE A 189 -1.24 -4.24 8.02
CA PHE A 189 -1.71 -3.99 9.40
C PHE A 189 -1.20 -5.00 10.43
N TYR A 190 -0.03 -5.62 10.19
CA TYR A 190 0.62 -6.55 11.12
C TYR A 190 1.63 -5.88 12.08
N ALA A 191 1.69 -4.55 12.14
CA ALA A 191 2.70 -3.84 12.92
C ALA A 191 2.63 -4.13 14.44
N ASP A 192 1.48 -4.50 14.96
CA ASP A 192 1.23 -4.92 16.34
C ASP A 192 1.45 -6.44 16.56
N ASN A 193 1.65 -7.22 15.48
CA ASN A 193 1.84 -8.67 15.53
C ASN A 193 2.93 -9.16 14.56
N LEU A 194 4.16 -8.72 14.78
CA LEU A 194 5.32 -9.10 13.95
C LEU A 194 5.52 -10.63 13.82
N PRO A 195 5.26 -11.48 14.86
CA PRO A 195 5.34 -12.93 14.69
C PRO A 195 4.34 -13.49 13.66
N ARG A 196 3.15 -12.88 13.50
CA ARG A 196 2.19 -13.27 12.46
C ARG A 196 2.70 -12.86 11.07
N ALA A 197 3.17 -11.62 10.94
CA ALA A 197 3.80 -11.13 9.72
C ALA A 197 4.95 -12.03 9.27
N GLU A 198 5.82 -12.42 10.20
CA GLU A 198 6.98 -13.27 9.93
C GLU A 198 6.56 -14.65 9.42
N ARG A 199 5.60 -15.31 10.08
CA ARG A 199 5.08 -16.62 9.59
C ARG A 199 4.54 -16.53 8.16
N LEU A 200 3.81 -15.46 7.85
CA LEU A 200 3.27 -15.28 6.51
C LEU A 200 4.36 -15.03 5.47
N MET A 201 5.35 -14.19 5.80
CA MET A 201 6.49 -13.93 4.92
C MET A 201 7.39 -15.15 4.72
N GLU A 202 7.46 -16.06 5.69
CA GLU A 202 8.18 -17.34 5.55
C GLU A 202 7.42 -18.33 4.67
N ALA A 203 6.09 -18.37 4.80
CA ALA A 203 5.25 -19.25 3.98
C ALA A 203 5.13 -18.77 2.51
N CYS A 204 5.24 -17.46 2.27
CA CYS A 204 5.07 -16.84 0.96
C CYS A 204 6.37 -16.10 0.57
N PRO A 205 7.30 -16.74 -0.16
CA PRO A 205 8.63 -16.18 -0.44
C PRO A 205 8.60 -14.90 -1.31
N ASN A 206 7.55 -14.72 -2.11
CA ASN A 206 7.35 -13.53 -2.96
C ASN A 206 6.40 -12.49 -2.35
N LEU A 207 6.15 -12.59 -1.04
CA LEU A 207 5.39 -11.60 -0.29
C LEU A 207 6.30 -10.43 0.11
N TYR A 208 5.82 -9.22 -0.17
CA TYR A 208 6.43 -7.94 0.21
C TYR A 208 5.48 -7.13 1.08
N MET A 209 6.01 -6.10 1.75
CA MET A 209 5.22 -5.15 2.53
C MET A 209 5.61 -3.72 2.18
N ASP A 210 4.65 -2.81 2.02
CA ASP A 210 4.95 -1.39 2.01
C ASP A 210 4.79 -0.78 3.41
N ILE A 211 5.40 0.36 3.62
CA ILE A 211 5.43 1.03 4.92
C ILE A 211 4.54 2.27 4.99
N THR A 212 3.48 2.29 4.19
CA THR A 212 2.45 3.35 4.19
C THR A 212 1.31 3.06 5.14
N PRO A 213 0.49 4.02 5.52
CA PRO A 213 0.89 5.36 5.88
C PRO A 213 1.61 5.33 7.22
N ALA A 214 2.69 6.02 7.32
CA ALA A 214 3.57 6.04 8.50
C ALA A 214 2.88 6.30 9.84
N ILE A 215 1.79 7.03 9.81
CA ILE A 215 1.13 7.58 11.01
C ILE A 215 0.50 6.55 11.96
N CYS A 216 0.11 5.37 11.47
CA CYS A 216 -0.46 4.30 12.30
C CYS A 216 0.50 3.13 12.50
N ILE A 217 1.38 2.87 11.53
CA ILE A 217 2.29 1.72 11.56
C ILE A 217 3.48 1.96 12.48
N PHE A 218 4.16 3.09 12.35
CA PHE A 218 5.40 3.31 13.08
C PHE A 218 5.24 3.56 14.57
N PRO A 219 4.16 4.19 15.08
CA PRO A 219 3.89 4.16 16.51
C PRO A 219 3.74 2.75 17.09
N GLU A 220 3.08 1.83 16.37
CA GLU A 220 2.96 0.43 16.80
C GLU A 220 4.32 -0.28 16.78
N LEU A 221 5.07 -0.19 15.68
CA LEU A 221 6.43 -0.74 15.58
C LEU A 221 7.37 -0.17 16.65
N SER A 222 7.18 1.09 17.05
CA SER A 222 7.98 1.75 18.07
C SER A 222 7.72 1.25 19.50
N ARG A 223 6.67 0.46 19.73
CA ARG A 223 6.40 -0.19 21.02
C ARG A 223 7.34 -1.36 21.29
N THR A 224 7.83 -2.00 20.24
CA THR A 224 8.74 -3.14 20.30
C THR A 224 9.97 -2.91 19.40
N PRO A 225 10.82 -1.90 19.71
CA PRO A 225 11.84 -1.42 18.78
C PRO A 225 12.86 -2.49 18.41
N GLU A 226 13.28 -3.33 19.34
CA GLU A 226 14.23 -4.43 19.08
C GLU A 226 13.62 -5.48 18.13
N ALA A 227 12.36 -5.87 18.35
CA ALA A 227 11.68 -6.81 17.46
C ALA A 227 11.47 -6.20 16.06
N SER A 228 11.13 -4.92 16.00
CA SER A 228 10.99 -4.18 14.74
C SER A 228 12.31 -4.07 14.00
N GLU A 229 13.40 -3.74 14.68
CA GLU A 229 14.74 -3.71 14.08
C GLU A 229 15.11 -5.07 13.50
N ASN A 230 14.93 -6.15 14.26
CA ASN A 230 15.23 -7.52 13.81
C ASN A 230 14.39 -7.91 12.60
N PHE A 231 13.09 -7.56 12.59
CA PHE A 231 12.21 -7.81 11.45
C PHE A 231 12.67 -7.07 10.20
N PHE A 232 12.94 -5.76 10.31
CA PHE A 232 13.39 -4.96 9.18
C PHE A 232 14.76 -5.43 8.66
N ARG A 233 15.70 -5.77 9.53
CA ARG A 233 17.00 -6.34 9.14
C ARG A 233 16.86 -7.67 8.40
N LYS A 234 15.98 -8.55 8.87
CA LYS A 234 15.74 -9.86 8.24
C LYS A 234 15.06 -9.71 6.87
N TYR A 235 14.09 -8.80 6.76
CA TYR A 235 13.24 -8.67 5.58
C TYR A 235 13.48 -7.41 4.74
N HIS A 236 14.61 -6.70 4.93
CA HIS A 236 14.91 -5.45 4.22
C HIS A 236 14.87 -5.59 2.69
N THR A 237 15.01 -6.80 2.13
CA THR A 237 14.89 -7.08 0.68
C THR A 237 13.46 -7.27 0.19
N ARG A 238 12.48 -7.22 1.10
CA ARG A 238 11.04 -7.42 0.81
C ARG A 238 10.15 -6.35 1.44
N ILE A 239 10.70 -5.17 1.72
CA ILE A 239 9.98 -4.01 2.25
C ILE A 239 10.14 -2.85 1.28
N PHE A 240 9.06 -2.12 0.98
CA PHE A 240 9.06 -0.96 0.09
C PHE A 240 8.83 0.34 0.84
N TYR A 241 9.52 1.39 0.40
CA TYR A 241 9.20 2.75 0.74
C TYR A 241 7.95 3.20 -0.03
N GLY A 242 7.01 3.81 0.67
CA GLY A 242 5.85 4.46 0.13
C GLY A 242 5.24 5.42 1.14
N THR A 243 4.44 6.39 0.69
CA THR A 243 3.85 7.40 1.58
C THR A 243 2.34 7.36 1.65
N ASP A 244 1.66 6.69 0.70
CA ASP A 244 0.22 6.82 0.52
C ASP A 244 -0.17 8.30 0.30
N ALA A 245 0.67 9.02 -0.46
CA ALA A 245 0.42 10.41 -0.79
C ALA A 245 -0.73 10.50 -1.79
N ASP A 246 -1.57 11.50 -1.58
CA ASP A 246 -2.71 11.80 -2.44
C ASP A 246 -2.46 13.13 -3.15
N SER A 247 -2.86 13.24 -4.42
CA SER A 247 -2.71 14.45 -5.22
C SER A 247 -3.70 15.57 -4.85
N ALA A 248 -4.50 15.41 -3.82
CA ALA A 248 -5.40 16.47 -3.35
C ALA A 248 -4.61 17.72 -2.98
N LEU A 249 -4.82 18.81 -3.74
CA LEU A 249 -4.10 20.07 -3.61
C LEU A 249 -4.62 20.97 -2.47
N VAL A 250 -5.61 20.53 -1.71
CA VAL A 250 -6.26 21.36 -0.71
C VAL A 250 -5.51 21.27 0.62
N GLY A 251 -4.83 22.34 0.97
CA GLY A 251 -4.22 22.71 2.26
C GLY A 251 -3.59 21.58 3.09
N PHE A 252 -4.41 20.84 3.77
CA PHE A 252 -4.01 19.77 4.69
C PHE A 252 -3.23 18.60 4.04
N ALA A 253 -3.46 18.28 2.77
CA ALA A 253 -2.86 17.11 2.13
C ALA A 253 -1.33 17.21 2.02
N ARG A 254 -0.79 18.40 1.71
CA ARG A 254 0.66 18.60 1.57
C ARG A 254 1.38 18.44 2.89
N GLU A 255 0.93 19.11 3.94
CA GLU A 255 1.52 19.03 5.28
C GLU A 255 1.43 17.60 5.83
N TYR A 256 0.30 16.95 5.60
CA TYR A 256 0.10 15.56 6.01
C TYR A 256 1.02 14.56 5.28
N ASN A 257 1.25 14.76 3.98
CA ASN A 257 2.20 13.95 3.22
C ASN A 257 3.66 14.24 3.66
N ASP A 258 3.96 15.47 4.02
CA ASP A 258 5.27 15.85 4.59
C ASP A 258 5.49 15.21 5.97
N LEU A 259 4.46 15.13 6.81
CA LEU A 259 4.50 14.43 8.09
C LEU A 259 4.79 12.94 7.92
N LYS A 260 4.09 12.25 7.01
CA LYS A 260 4.34 10.83 6.70
C LYS A 260 5.81 10.58 6.34
N THR A 261 6.35 11.39 5.43
CA THR A 261 7.76 11.30 5.01
C THR A 261 8.72 11.50 6.19
N THR A 262 8.43 12.47 7.06
CA THR A 262 9.24 12.77 8.24
C THR A 262 9.27 11.59 9.21
N ILE A 263 8.12 10.97 9.48
CA ILE A 263 8.00 9.81 10.35
C ILE A 263 8.79 8.62 9.77
N ILE A 264 8.60 8.30 8.48
CA ILE A 264 9.30 7.17 7.83
C ILE A 264 10.82 7.36 7.92
N THR A 265 11.30 8.54 7.51
CA THR A 265 12.74 8.83 7.52
C THR A 265 13.31 8.77 8.93
N HIS A 266 12.60 9.31 9.92
CA HIS A 266 13.06 9.26 11.30
C HIS A 266 13.09 7.82 11.85
N PHE A 267 12.08 7.00 11.57
CA PHE A 267 12.05 5.61 12.00
C PHE A 267 13.20 4.80 11.39
N LEU A 268 13.46 4.95 10.10
CA LEU A 268 14.48 4.16 9.40
C LEU A 268 15.92 4.65 9.66
N GLU A 269 16.12 5.96 9.81
CA GLU A 269 17.44 6.61 9.77
C GLU A 269 17.80 7.40 11.03
N GLY A 270 16.84 7.64 11.95
CA GLY A 270 17.05 8.47 13.14
C GLY A 270 18.00 7.83 14.17
N ASP A 271 18.52 8.66 15.06
CA ASP A 271 19.47 8.22 16.10
C ASP A 271 18.82 8.05 17.49
N THR A 272 17.77 8.80 17.77
CA THR A 272 17.16 8.84 19.11
C THR A 272 15.63 8.86 19.03
N PRO A 273 14.92 8.24 19.99
CA PRO A 273 13.45 8.33 20.04
C PRO A 273 12.95 9.76 20.11
N LYS A 274 11.85 10.06 19.44
CA LYS A 274 11.30 11.41 19.32
C LYS A 274 9.77 11.37 19.24
N ASP A 275 9.12 12.36 19.85
CA ASP A 275 7.73 12.68 19.55
C ASP A 275 7.66 13.50 18.25
N ILE A 276 6.84 13.02 17.31
CA ILE A 276 6.56 13.71 16.04
C ILE A 276 5.05 13.93 15.97
N GLU A 277 4.61 15.11 16.29
CA GLU A 277 3.21 15.50 16.31
C GLU A 277 2.30 14.53 17.10
N GLY A 278 2.68 14.24 18.33
CA GLY A 278 1.95 13.36 19.25
C GLY A 278 2.15 11.86 18.98
N ARG A 279 3.12 11.51 18.15
CA ARG A 279 3.47 10.11 17.84
C ARG A 279 4.88 9.82 18.30
N TRP A 280 5.01 8.93 19.27
CA TRP A 280 6.31 8.47 19.74
C TRP A 280 6.94 7.52 18.73
N ILE A 281 8.05 7.93 18.13
CA ILE A 281 8.76 7.16 17.11
C ILE A 281 10.13 6.75 17.66
N HIS A 282 10.37 5.45 17.74
CA HIS A 282 11.64 4.87 18.11
C HIS A 282 12.38 4.41 16.86
N PRO A 283 13.51 5.04 16.47
CA PRO A 283 14.23 4.71 15.24
C PRO A 283 14.94 3.35 15.36
N ILE A 284 15.05 2.65 14.22
CA ILE A 284 15.76 1.37 14.11
C ILE A 284 17.12 1.49 13.43
N ARG A 285 17.45 2.66 12.91
CA ARG A 285 18.77 3.03 12.33
C ARG A 285 19.35 1.95 11.43
N LEU A 286 18.77 1.75 10.28
CA LEU A 286 19.23 0.77 9.30
C LEU A 286 20.49 1.23 8.57
N GLU A 287 21.34 0.26 8.19
CA GLU A 287 22.51 0.49 7.36
C GLU A 287 22.12 0.93 5.94
N ARG A 288 23.06 1.63 5.30
CA ARG A 288 22.88 2.18 3.96
C ARG A 288 22.40 1.17 2.92
N GLU A 289 22.95 -0.04 2.91
CA GLU A 289 22.55 -1.11 1.98
C GLU A 289 21.07 -1.50 2.15
N MET A 290 20.61 -1.62 3.40
CA MET A 290 19.20 -1.93 3.71
C MET A 290 18.28 -0.79 3.29
N LEU A 291 18.70 0.44 3.52
CA LEU A 291 17.96 1.63 3.07
C LEU A 291 17.87 1.71 1.55
N GLU A 292 18.95 1.40 0.80
CA GLU A 292 18.94 1.36 -0.66
C GLU A 292 17.95 0.30 -1.19
N ASN A 293 17.83 -0.83 -0.50
CA ASN A 293 16.83 -1.84 -0.84
C ASN A 293 15.41 -1.33 -0.58
N ILE A 294 15.11 -0.80 0.60
CA ILE A 294 13.78 -0.32 0.98
C ILE A 294 13.36 0.88 0.12
N TYR A 295 14.25 1.83 -0.10
CA TYR A 295 13.93 3.07 -0.82
C TYR A 295 13.81 2.90 -2.34
N TYR A 296 14.48 1.90 -2.94
CA TYR A 296 14.51 1.82 -4.39
C TYR A 296 14.57 0.39 -4.95
N ASN A 297 15.59 -0.42 -4.58
CA ASN A 297 15.90 -1.64 -5.29
C ASN A 297 14.76 -2.66 -5.27
N ASN A 298 14.06 -2.78 -4.13
CA ASN A 298 12.95 -3.74 -3.98
C ASN A 298 11.76 -3.38 -4.85
N ALA A 299 11.37 -2.10 -4.89
CA ALA A 299 10.26 -1.65 -5.72
C ALA A 299 10.56 -1.89 -7.20
N MET A 300 11.79 -1.59 -7.65
CA MET A 300 12.20 -1.84 -9.03
C MET A 300 12.15 -3.34 -9.35
N ARG A 301 12.77 -4.19 -8.52
CA ARG A 301 12.75 -5.65 -8.70
C ARG A 301 11.33 -6.23 -8.70
N PHE A 302 10.46 -5.71 -7.83
CA PHE A 302 9.07 -6.13 -7.76
C PHE A 302 8.28 -5.79 -9.03
N MET A 303 8.55 -4.63 -9.64
CA MET A 303 7.89 -4.17 -10.88
C MET A 303 8.55 -4.69 -12.16
N GLU A 304 9.78 -5.24 -12.09
CA GLU A 304 10.44 -5.85 -13.25
C GLU A 304 9.68 -7.11 -13.67
N ARG A 305 9.31 -7.16 -14.95
CA ARG A 305 8.83 -8.38 -15.60
C ARG A 305 9.98 -8.87 -16.46
N GLU A 306 10.37 -10.11 -16.30
CA GLU A 306 11.25 -10.74 -17.29
C GLU A 306 10.54 -10.73 -18.65
N PRO A 307 11.22 -10.37 -19.72
CA PRO A 307 10.64 -10.26 -21.06
C PRO A 307 10.19 -11.62 -21.62
#